data_baa47feef5d850bcb19a969b0c21e3fc
#
_entry.id   baa47feef5d850bcb19a969b0c21e3fc
#
_cell.length_a   1.000
_cell.length_b   1.000
_cell.length_c   1.000
_cell.angle_alpha   90.00
_cell.angle_beta   90.00
_cell.angle_gamma   90.00
#
_symmetry.space_group_name_H-M   'P 1'
#
loop_
_entity.id
_entity.type
_entity.pdbx_description
1 polymer ?
#
loop_
_entity_poly.entity_id
_entity_poly.type
_entity_poly.pdbx_seq_one_letter_code
_entity_poly.pdbx_strand_id
1 'polypeptide(L)'
;MTLRAVVDPNVFISAQISSLGHPARIARAADEGIFELVVSERLLSELHDVLMRPRFRRHMTEREVENLVEDLREKGINAEEGEIRRMVPGDPKDDYLVALARVSGAGYLVSGDPHLTAASLDAATVAVLTPRRFSEMLEESDR
;
A
#
# COMPACT_ATOMS: atom_id res chain seq x y z
N MET A 1 -3.19 7.01 19.14
CA MET A 1 -3.91 5.98 18.39
C MET A 1 -3.20 5.72 17.08
N THR A 2 -2.80 4.48 16.84
CA THR A 2 -2.02 4.13 15.66
C THR A 2 -2.93 3.88 14.46
N LEU A 3 -2.63 4.52 13.33
CA LEU A 3 -3.36 4.29 12.10
C LEU A 3 -2.99 2.94 11.50
N ARG A 4 -3.94 2.26 10.92
CA ARG A 4 -3.72 1.00 10.21
C ARG A 4 -4.17 1.16 8.77
N ALA A 5 -3.31 0.81 7.82
CA ALA A 5 -3.56 1.03 6.40
C ALA A 5 -3.05 -0.10 5.52
N VAL A 6 -3.80 -0.35 4.44
CA VAL A 6 -3.30 -1.10 3.29
C VAL A 6 -2.79 -0.06 2.28
N VAL A 7 -1.61 -0.28 1.74
CA VAL A 7 -0.99 0.64 0.76
C VAL A 7 -0.84 -0.10 -0.56
N ASP A 8 -1.42 0.49 -1.62
CA ASP A 8 -1.32 -0.04 -2.98
C ASP A 8 0.16 -0.25 -3.35
N PRO A 9 0.54 -1.41 -3.91
CA PRO A 9 1.93 -1.65 -4.34
C PRO A 9 2.51 -0.52 -5.19
N ASN A 10 1.70 0.15 -5.99
CA ASN A 10 2.17 1.26 -6.83
C ASN A 10 2.76 2.42 -6.03
N VAL A 11 2.32 2.60 -4.79
CA VAL A 11 2.90 3.63 -3.91
C VAL A 11 4.35 3.27 -3.56
N PHE A 12 4.60 2.00 -3.22
CA PHE A 12 5.96 1.54 -2.94
C PHE A 12 6.85 1.57 -4.18
N ILE A 13 6.27 1.26 -5.35
CA ILE A 13 7.00 1.33 -6.63
C ILE A 13 7.44 2.78 -6.89
N SER A 14 6.53 3.73 -6.73
CA SER A 14 6.84 5.15 -6.90
C SER A 14 7.91 5.63 -5.92
N ALA A 15 7.90 5.11 -4.69
CA ALA A 15 8.88 5.45 -3.67
C ALA A 15 10.30 5.03 -4.07
N GLN A 16 10.45 3.97 -4.87
CA GLN A 16 11.75 3.50 -5.33
C GLN A 16 12.29 4.34 -6.49
N ILE A 17 11.43 5.03 -7.20
CA ILE A 17 11.82 5.86 -8.35
C ILE A 17 12.20 7.27 -7.90
N SER A 18 11.52 7.81 -6.92
CA SER A 18 11.78 9.15 -6.39
C SER A 18 11.86 9.13 -4.87
N SER A 19 12.96 9.65 -4.33
CA SER A 19 13.15 9.76 -2.88
C SER A 19 12.42 10.97 -2.28
N LEU A 20 11.89 11.84 -3.15
CA LEU A 20 11.14 13.04 -2.75
C LEU A 20 9.67 12.83 -3.08
N GLY A 21 8.80 13.23 -2.24
CA GLY A 21 7.38 13.13 -2.50
C GLY A 21 6.63 12.25 -1.52
N HIS A 22 5.34 12.19 -1.69
CA HIS A 22 4.45 11.53 -0.74
C HIS A 22 4.64 10.00 -0.68
N PRO A 23 4.82 9.29 -1.82
CA PRO A 23 5.07 7.85 -1.74
C PRO A 23 6.30 7.50 -0.91
N ALA A 24 7.41 8.24 -1.09
CA ALA A 24 8.64 7.99 -0.34
C ALA A 24 8.45 8.26 1.16
N ARG A 25 7.67 9.29 1.51
CA ARG A 25 7.36 9.59 2.92
C ARG A 25 6.54 8.47 3.56
N ILE A 26 5.58 7.92 2.83
CA ILE A 26 4.76 6.81 3.31
C ILE A 26 5.62 5.56 3.51
N ALA A 27 6.51 5.26 2.57
CA ALA A 27 7.42 4.11 2.68
C ALA A 27 8.32 4.25 3.91
N ARG A 28 8.86 5.43 4.17
CA ARG A 28 9.68 5.69 5.35
C ARG A 28 8.87 5.56 6.64
N ALA A 29 7.65 6.08 6.64
CA ALA A 29 6.77 5.99 7.81
C ALA A 29 6.43 4.53 8.13
N ALA A 30 6.20 3.71 7.11
CA ALA A 30 5.97 2.27 7.30
C ALA A 30 7.21 1.60 7.91
N ASP A 31 8.39 1.93 7.39
CA ASP A 31 9.65 1.38 7.87
C ASP A 31 9.91 1.75 9.33
N GLU A 32 9.55 2.96 9.72
CA GLU A 32 9.75 3.47 11.08
C GLU A 32 8.62 3.08 12.04
N GLY A 33 7.60 2.40 11.56
CA GLY A 33 6.48 1.98 12.40
C GLY A 33 5.55 3.11 12.83
N ILE A 34 5.53 4.22 12.09
CA ILE A 34 4.66 5.36 12.40
C ILE A 34 3.19 5.01 12.21
N PHE A 35 2.91 4.09 11.31
CA PHE A 35 1.58 3.50 11.17
C PHE A 35 1.70 1.99 11.01
N GLU A 36 0.60 1.27 11.23
CA GLU A 36 0.56 -0.18 11.04
C GLU A 36 0.26 -0.48 9.58
N LEU A 37 1.24 -1.05 8.87
CA LEU A 37 1.10 -1.45 7.47
C LEU A 37 0.54 -2.87 7.40
N VAL A 38 -0.54 -3.06 6.67
CA VAL A 38 -1.09 -4.40 6.42
C VAL A 38 -0.55 -4.90 5.08
N VAL A 39 -0.07 -6.14 5.07
CA VAL A 39 0.42 -6.80 3.86
C VAL A 39 -0.23 -8.17 3.71
N SER A 40 -0.23 -8.69 2.49
CA SER A 40 -0.60 -10.06 2.20
C SER A 40 0.41 -10.64 1.23
N GLU A 41 0.47 -11.96 1.12
CA GLU A 41 1.39 -12.58 0.17
C GLU A 41 1.07 -12.18 -1.26
N ARG A 42 -0.22 -11.99 -1.57
CA ARG A 42 -0.61 -11.51 -2.89
C ARG A 42 -0.08 -10.11 -3.19
N LEU A 43 -0.20 -9.19 -2.21
CA LEU A 43 0.30 -7.83 -2.34
C LEU A 43 1.81 -7.81 -2.51
N LEU A 44 2.52 -8.58 -1.69
CA LEU A 44 3.97 -8.66 -1.75
C LEU A 44 4.45 -9.30 -3.05
N SER A 45 3.75 -10.32 -3.53
CA SER A 45 4.06 -10.96 -4.81
C SER A 45 3.88 -10.00 -5.98
N GLU A 46 2.83 -9.20 -5.98
CA GLU A 46 2.59 -8.21 -7.02
C GLU A 46 3.71 -7.15 -7.03
N LEU A 47 4.08 -6.66 -5.85
CA LEU A 47 5.17 -5.69 -5.71
C LEU A 47 6.48 -6.28 -6.23
N HIS A 48 6.80 -7.51 -5.82
CA HIS A 48 8.00 -8.22 -6.26
C HIS A 48 8.03 -8.36 -7.78
N ASP A 49 6.94 -8.87 -8.37
CA ASP A 49 6.88 -9.14 -9.81
C ASP A 49 7.09 -7.87 -10.64
N VAL A 50 6.51 -6.76 -10.21
CA VAL A 50 6.67 -5.49 -10.92
C VAL A 50 8.09 -4.97 -10.79
N LEU A 51 8.66 -4.96 -9.58
CA LEU A 51 10.01 -4.43 -9.35
C LEU A 51 11.11 -5.32 -9.94
N MET A 52 10.81 -6.59 -10.22
CA MET A 52 11.77 -7.49 -10.89
C MET A 52 11.84 -7.26 -12.40
N ARG A 53 10.97 -6.42 -12.96
CA ARG A 53 11.04 -6.09 -14.39
C ARG A 53 12.33 -5.34 -14.72
N PRO A 54 12.94 -5.60 -15.89
CA PRO A 54 14.25 -5.00 -16.24
C PRO A 54 14.30 -3.48 -16.15
N ARG A 55 13.20 -2.79 -16.42
CA ARG A 55 13.15 -1.33 -16.38
C ARG A 55 13.49 -0.72 -15.01
N PHE A 56 13.39 -1.52 -13.94
CA PHE A 56 13.69 -1.04 -12.60
C PHE A 56 15.13 -1.29 -12.16
N ARG A 57 15.95 -2.00 -13.00
CA ARG A 57 17.34 -2.35 -12.60
C ARG A 57 18.21 -1.14 -12.31
N ARG A 58 17.96 -0.01 -12.97
CA ARG A 58 18.72 1.21 -12.68
C ARG A 58 18.36 1.86 -11.34
N HIS A 59 17.21 1.50 -10.78
CA HIS A 59 16.75 2.02 -9.47
C HIS A 59 17.01 1.05 -8.35
N MET A 60 16.92 -0.25 -8.62
CA MET A 60 17.09 -1.31 -7.63
C MET A 60 17.72 -2.54 -8.25
N THR A 61 18.64 -3.15 -7.52
CA THR A 61 19.12 -4.49 -7.88
C THR A 61 18.06 -5.52 -7.50
N GLU A 62 18.15 -6.72 -8.07
CA GLU A 62 17.24 -7.81 -7.72
C GLU A 62 17.31 -8.13 -6.23
N ARG A 63 18.51 -8.08 -5.65
CA ARG A 63 18.70 -8.32 -4.22
C ARG A 63 18.01 -7.25 -3.36
N GLU A 64 18.06 -6.00 -3.80
CA GLU A 64 17.37 -4.92 -3.10
C GLU A 64 15.86 -5.11 -3.13
N VAL A 65 15.31 -5.62 -4.24
CA VAL A 65 13.89 -5.95 -4.34
C VAL A 65 13.52 -7.05 -3.35
N GLU A 66 14.32 -8.12 -3.29
CA GLU A 66 14.10 -9.22 -2.35
C GLU A 66 14.13 -8.71 -0.90
N ASN A 67 15.09 -7.85 -0.58
CA ASN A 67 15.22 -7.28 0.75
C ASN A 67 14.02 -6.40 1.12
N LEU A 68 13.53 -5.59 0.18
CA LEU A 68 12.36 -4.76 0.42
C LEU A 68 11.12 -5.59 0.73
N VAL A 69 10.87 -6.62 -0.08
CA VAL A 69 9.72 -7.50 0.10
C VAL A 69 9.80 -8.21 1.46
N GLU A 70 10.98 -8.70 1.82
CA GLU A 70 11.18 -9.39 3.09
C GLU A 70 11.00 -8.44 4.28
N ASP A 71 11.52 -7.21 4.19
CA ASP A 71 11.32 -6.20 5.23
C ASP A 71 9.85 -5.88 5.45
N LEU A 72 9.09 -5.73 4.37
CA LEU A 72 7.66 -5.46 4.46
C LEU A 72 6.92 -6.64 5.08
N ARG A 73 7.33 -7.86 4.76
CA ARG A 73 6.75 -9.07 5.34
C ARG A 73 6.99 -9.13 6.85
N GLU A 74 8.19 -8.81 7.28
CA GLU A 74 8.54 -8.84 8.69
C GLU A 74 7.90 -7.73 9.50
N LYS A 75 7.86 -6.52 8.97
CA LYS A 75 7.36 -5.35 9.68
C LYS A 75 5.84 -5.19 9.59
N GLY A 76 5.23 -5.71 8.54
CA GLY A 76 3.81 -5.56 8.29
C GLY A 76 2.97 -6.54 9.10
N ILE A 77 1.70 -6.19 9.22
CA ILE A 77 0.69 -7.10 9.75
C ILE A 77 0.25 -7.98 8.59
N ASN A 78 0.54 -9.28 8.68
CA ASN A 78 0.20 -10.22 7.62
C ASN A 78 -1.24 -10.68 7.76
N ALA A 79 -2.01 -10.53 6.68
CA ALA A 79 -3.40 -10.94 6.62
C ALA A 79 -3.70 -11.56 5.25
N GLU A 80 -4.78 -12.30 5.17
CA GLU A 80 -5.25 -12.85 3.89
C GLU A 80 -6.52 -12.10 3.48
N GLU A 81 -6.69 -11.90 2.17
CA GLU A 81 -7.79 -11.10 1.62
C GLU A 81 -9.18 -11.65 1.93
N GLY A 82 -9.28 -12.96 2.12
CA GLY A 82 -10.58 -13.60 2.27
C GLY A 82 -11.37 -13.59 0.97
N GLU A 83 -12.67 -13.49 1.08
CA GLU A 83 -13.55 -13.48 -0.09
C GLU A 83 -13.43 -12.16 -0.85
N ILE A 84 -13.12 -12.24 -2.15
CA ILE A 84 -12.97 -11.06 -3.00
C ILE A 84 -14.25 -10.85 -3.81
N ARG A 85 -14.84 -9.66 -3.67
CA ARG A 85 -16.02 -9.25 -4.42
C ARG A 85 -15.64 -8.17 -5.42
N ARG A 86 -16.40 -8.10 -6.51
CA ARG A 86 -16.21 -7.03 -7.51
C ARG A 86 -16.73 -5.72 -6.97
N MET A 87 -15.82 -4.88 -6.51
CA MET A 87 -16.13 -3.64 -5.82
C MET A 87 -15.64 -2.39 -6.52
N VAL A 88 -14.61 -2.52 -7.36
CA VAL A 88 -13.99 -1.38 -8.03
C VAL A 88 -14.39 -1.36 -9.49
N PRO A 89 -15.19 -0.37 -9.93
CA PRO A 89 -15.56 -0.27 -11.33
C PRO A 89 -14.34 -0.10 -12.23
N GLY A 90 -14.25 -0.93 -13.24
CA GLY A 90 -13.21 -0.81 -14.26
C GLY A 90 -11.86 -1.41 -13.94
N ASP A 91 -11.57 -1.78 -12.68
CA ASP A 91 -10.30 -2.40 -12.34
C ASP A 91 -10.46 -3.53 -11.31
N PRO A 92 -10.70 -4.76 -11.79
CA PRO A 92 -10.84 -5.91 -10.89
C PRO A 92 -9.58 -6.26 -10.11
N LYS A 93 -8.40 -5.81 -10.56
CA LYS A 93 -7.14 -6.12 -9.87
C LYS A 93 -7.06 -5.49 -8.49
N ASP A 94 -7.75 -4.37 -8.29
CA ASP A 94 -7.69 -3.65 -7.03
C ASP A 94 -8.73 -4.12 -6.00
N ASP A 95 -9.66 -5.00 -6.41
CA ASP A 95 -10.67 -5.53 -5.49
C ASP A 95 -10.05 -6.24 -4.29
N TYR A 96 -8.90 -6.90 -4.47
CA TYR A 96 -8.25 -7.58 -3.36
C TYR A 96 -7.71 -6.62 -2.31
N LEU A 97 -7.33 -5.40 -2.70
CA LEU A 97 -6.84 -4.40 -1.75
C LEU A 97 -7.96 -3.97 -0.80
N VAL A 98 -9.17 -3.79 -1.34
CA VAL A 98 -10.35 -3.46 -0.54
C VAL A 98 -10.70 -4.61 0.39
N ALA A 99 -10.68 -5.84 -0.12
CA ALA A 99 -10.95 -7.02 0.68
C ALA A 99 -9.93 -7.17 1.82
N LEU A 100 -8.66 -6.92 1.53
CA LEU A 100 -7.60 -6.98 2.52
C LEU A 100 -7.80 -5.94 3.63
N ALA A 101 -8.18 -4.71 3.26
CA ALA A 101 -8.43 -3.65 4.23
C ALA A 101 -9.59 -4.02 5.16
N ARG A 102 -10.64 -4.62 4.62
CA ARG A 102 -11.78 -5.05 5.43
C ARG A 102 -11.43 -6.14 6.41
N VAL A 103 -10.78 -7.20 5.92
CA VAL A 103 -10.51 -8.39 6.75
C VAL A 103 -9.50 -8.08 7.85
N SER A 104 -8.57 -7.16 7.60
CA SER A 104 -7.52 -6.80 8.55
C SER A 104 -7.94 -5.73 9.55
N GLY A 105 -9.11 -5.14 9.38
CA GLY A 105 -9.54 -4.02 10.21
C GLY A 105 -8.79 -2.73 9.92
N ALA A 106 -8.18 -2.62 8.73
CA ALA A 106 -7.53 -1.38 8.32
C ALA A 106 -8.60 -0.32 8.04
N GLY A 107 -8.41 0.87 8.62
CA GLY A 107 -9.32 1.98 8.40
C GLY A 107 -9.08 2.70 7.08
N TYR A 108 -7.92 2.47 6.46
CA TYR A 108 -7.48 3.20 5.29
C TYR A 108 -6.91 2.30 4.21
N LEU A 109 -7.20 2.67 2.96
CA LEU A 109 -6.55 2.12 1.77
C LEU A 109 -5.93 3.29 1.03
N VAL A 110 -4.61 3.25 0.85
CA VAL A 110 -3.86 4.33 0.22
C VAL A 110 -3.55 3.96 -1.23
N SER A 111 -4.03 4.75 -2.18
CA SER A 111 -3.82 4.49 -3.60
C SER A 111 -3.89 5.78 -4.40
N GLY A 112 -3.05 5.87 -5.43
CA GLY A 112 -3.13 6.95 -6.40
C GLY A 112 -4.07 6.66 -7.57
N ASP A 113 -4.71 5.49 -7.59
CA ASP A 113 -5.61 5.10 -8.67
C ASP A 113 -6.94 5.84 -8.56
N PRO A 114 -7.31 6.65 -9.58
CA PRO A 114 -8.57 7.39 -9.55
C PRO A 114 -9.81 6.48 -9.45
N HIS A 115 -9.73 5.26 -9.96
CA HIS A 115 -10.84 4.32 -9.88
C HIS A 115 -11.13 3.91 -8.44
N LEU A 116 -10.08 3.73 -7.63
CA LEU A 116 -10.24 3.42 -6.21
C LEU A 116 -10.75 4.62 -5.43
N THR A 117 -10.15 5.80 -5.64
CA THR A 117 -10.53 7.00 -4.90
C THR A 117 -11.91 7.53 -5.27
N ALA A 118 -12.33 7.30 -6.52
CA ALA A 118 -13.65 7.70 -7.00
C ALA A 118 -14.75 6.70 -6.68
N ALA A 119 -14.37 5.45 -6.39
CA ALA A 119 -15.35 4.41 -6.08
C ALA A 119 -16.05 4.72 -4.76
N SER A 120 -17.37 4.58 -4.77
CA SER A 120 -18.15 4.69 -3.55
C SER A 120 -18.01 3.38 -2.77
N LEU A 121 -16.79 3.11 -2.33
CA LEU A 121 -16.50 1.96 -1.51
C LEU A 121 -17.17 2.18 -0.15
N ASP A 122 -17.36 1.11 0.57
CA ASP A 122 -18.02 1.10 1.86
C ASP A 122 -17.35 2.08 2.83
N ALA A 123 -17.66 3.37 2.65
CA ALA A 123 -17.02 4.47 3.35
C ALA A 123 -17.20 4.41 4.87
N ALA A 124 -18.11 3.57 5.33
CA ALA A 124 -18.32 3.36 6.77
C ALA A 124 -17.21 2.54 7.40
N THR A 125 -16.47 1.73 6.61
CA THR A 125 -15.46 0.81 7.13
C THR A 125 -14.06 1.10 6.64
N VAL A 126 -13.89 1.53 5.39
CA VAL A 126 -12.57 1.80 4.80
C VAL A 126 -12.59 3.13 4.05
N ALA A 127 -11.71 4.03 4.42
CA ALA A 127 -11.54 5.30 3.70
C ALA A 127 -10.41 5.14 2.69
N VAL A 128 -10.69 5.47 1.42
CA VAL A 128 -9.68 5.42 0.37
C VAL A 128 -9.05 6.80 0.24
N LEU A 129 -7.73 6.87 0.42
CA LEU A 129 -7.01 8.13 0.43
C LEU A 129 -5.90 8.12 -0.63
N THR A 130 -5.63 9.30 -1.19
CA THR A 130 -4.45 9.47 -2.04
C THR A 130 -3.18 9.43 -1.20
N PRO A 131 -2.01 9.13 -1.79
CA PRO A 131 -0.75 9.19 -1.05
C PRO A 131 -0.52 10.56 -0.41
N ARG A 132 -0.86 11.63 -1.10
CA ARG A 132 -0.73 12.98 -0.57
C ARG A 132 -1.54 13.17 0.71
N ARG A 133 -2.82 12.79 0.67
CA ARG A 133 -3.70 12.97 1.84
C ARG A 133 -3.25 12.12 3.02
N PHE A 134 -2.86 10.88 2.77
CA PHE A 134 -2.39 10.01 3.84
C PHE A 134 -1.09 10.52 4.44
N SER A 135 -0.16 10.99 3.60
CA SER A 135 1.10 11.60 4.05
C SER A 135 0.83 12.80 4.95
N GLU A 136 -0.11 13.65 4.56
CA GLU A 136 -0.51 14.81 5.37
C GLU A 136 -1.10 14.38 6.72
N MET A 137 -1.93 13.34 6.73
CA MET A 137 -2.48 12.80 7.98
C MET A 137 -1.39 12.28 8.92
N LEU A 138 -0.36 11.64 8.39
CA LEU A 138 0.75 11.15 9.20
C LEU A 138 1.50 12.31 9.84
N GLU A 139 1.68 13.42 9.14
CA GLU A 139 2.31 14.62 9.68
C GLU A 139 1.46 15.24 10.78
N GLU A 140 0.16 15.30 10.60
CA GLU A 140 -0.77 15.80 11.61
C GLU A 140 -0.76 14.96 12.88
N SER A 141 -0.65 13.64 12.75
CA SER A 141 -0.64 12.72 13.89
C SER A 141 0.65 12.80 14.71
N ASP A 142 1.74 13.22 14.07
CA ASP A 142 3.06 13.27 14.68
C ASP A 142 3.29 14.54 15.51
N ARG A 143 2.31 15.43 15.55
CA ARG A 143 2.40 16.69 16.29
C ARG A 143 1.94 16.57 17.74
#